data_34c3d65bc30ce4df5790a9b40ab0cdb0
#
_entry.id   34c3d65bc30ce4df5790a9b40ab0cdb0
#
_cell.length_a   1.000
_cell.length_b   1.000
_cell.length_c   1.000
_cell.angle_alpha   90.00
_cell.angle_beta   90.00
_cell.angle_gamma   90.00
#
_symmetry.space_group_name_H-M   'P 1'
#
loop_
_entity.id
_entity.type
_entity.pdbx_description
1 polymer ?
#
loop_
_entity_poly.entity_id
_entity_poly.type
_entity_poly.pdbx_seq_one_letter_code
_entity_poly.pdbx_strand_id
1 'polypeptide(L)'
;LFRSVMRHTNKIIKALAIVLFFGVAICGCRKEETIVPPVYGPLGFQTDPDADPIGMYVLNEGNMGSNKADIDFLDYREASYACGIYAEKNPTVVKGLGDTGNDLQIYDGRLFAVINGSHKVEVMDAYTAKRITQIDIANCRYIAFKDNYAYVTAYVGSDAEFSADRKGSVFKVNLDTYKIEGETQVGYQPEEIAIIGNNVYVANSGGHRAPNYDSTVSVIDLDSMKEVYKIDVAINLCHIKADSKGNLWVSS
;
A
#
# COMPACT_ATOMS: atom_id res chain seq x y z
N LEU A 1 43.18 8.33 53.01
CA LEU A 1 41.72 8.61 52.91
C LEU A 1 41.41 9.56 51.74
N PHE A 2 42.13 10.65 51.51
CA PHE A 2 41.86 11.65 50.48
C PHE A 2 41.96 11.12 49.04
N ARG A 3 42.87 10.23 48.71
CA ARG A 3 43.02 9.62 47.37
C ARG A 3 41.90 8.63 47.00
N SER A 4 41.28 8.01 47.99
CA SER A 4 40.14 7.10 47.74
C SER A 4 38.86 7.85 47.42
N VAL A 5 38.61 8.96 48.09
CA VAL A 5 37.42 9.80 47.88
C VAL A 5 37.48 10.45 46.49
N MET A 6 38.62 10.99 46.05
CA MET A 6 38.78 11.56 44.69
C MET A 6 38.61 10.55 43.58
N ARG A 7 38.99 9.28 43.77
CA ARG A 7 38.76 8.22 42.78
C ARG A 7 37.29 7.85 42.65
N HIS A 8 36.53 7.88 43.72
CA HIS A 8 35.07 7.60 43.70
C HIS A 8 34.30 8.75 43.06
N THR A 9 34.64 10.01 43.39
CA THR A 9 34.00 11.19 42.80
C THR A 9 34.24 11.26 41.29
N ASN A 10 35.43 10.97 40.78
CA ASN A 10 35.73 10.92 39.37
C ASN A 10 34.98 9.80 38.61
N LYS A 11 34.71 8.66 39.25
CA LYS A 11 33.90 7.59 38.64
C LYS A 11 32.43 7.99 38.53
N ILE A 12 31.89 8.66 39.56
CA ILE A 12 30.52 9.15 39.60
C ILE A 12 30.31 10.26 38.55
N ILE A 13 31.26 11.19 38.44
CA ILE A 13 31.21 12.27 37.44
C ILE A 13 31.27 11.70 36.00
N LYS A 14 32.12 10.71 35.75
CA LYS A 14 32.17 10.02 34.45
C LYS A 14 30.90 9.25 34.13
N ALA A 15 30.31 8.56 35.12
CA ALA A 15 29.03 7.85 34.95
C ALA A 15 27.87 8.84 34.67
N LEU A 16 27.81 9.95 35.40
CA LEU A 16 26.84 11.02 35.14
C LEU A 16 27.00 11.67 33.78
N ALA A 17 28.24 11.91 33.33
CA ALA A 17 28.52 12.46 32.00
C ALA A 17 28.09 11.51 30.87
N ILE A 18 28.29 10.18 31.05
CA ILE A 18 27.85 9.16 30.09
C ILE A 18 26.30 9.11 30.05
N VAL A 19 25.63 9.14 31.19
CA VAL A 19 24.15 9.17 31.25
C VAL A 19 23.58 10.44 30.63
N LEU A 20 24.21 11.59 30.83
CA LEU A 20 23.84 12.85 30.19
C LEU A 20 24.03 12.81 28.67
N PHE A 21 25.15 12.22 28.22
CA PHE A 21 25.45 12.10 26.78
C PHE A 21 24.48 11.13 26.08
N PHE A 22 24.14 10.01 26.71
CA PHE A 22 23.10 9.12 26.21
C PHE A 22 21.69 9.75 26.27
N GLY A 23 21.38 10.52 27.29
CA GLY A 23 20.09 11.23 27.42
C GLY A 23 19.88 12.26 26.30
N VAL A 24 20.93 12.96 25.87
CA VAL A 24 20.88 13.92 24.75
C VAL A 24 20.82 13.22 23.39
N ALA A 25 21.41 12.04 23.26
CA ALA A 25 21.36 11.26 22.02
C ALA A 25 19.97 10.62 21.77
N ILE A 26 19.14 10.44 22.80
CA ILE A 26 17.78 9.90 22.68
C ILE A 26 16.76 11.01 22.41
N CYS A 27 17.06 12.27 22.71
CA CYS A 27 16.32 13.44 22.24
C CYS A 27 16.70 13.73 20.76
N GLY A 28 16.64 12.72 19.90
CA GLY A 28 16.62 12.94 18.47
C GLY A 28 15.38 13.79 18.17
N CYS A 29 15.59 15.02 17.74
CA CYS A 29 14.52 15.86 17.19
C CYS A 29 13.83 15.02 16.11
N ARG A 30 12.67 14.48 16.46
CA ARG A 30 11.70 14.05 15.49
C ARG A 30 11.35 15.35 14.73
N LYS A 31 11.89 15.52 13.53
CA LYS A 31 11.38 16.58 12.65
C LYS A 31 9.90 16.26 12.52
N GLU A 32 9.05 17.10 13.11
CA GLU A 32 7.65 17.10 12.75
C GLU A 32 7.64 17.26 11.24
N GLU A 33 7.11 16.24 10.52
CA GLU A 33 6.93 16.39 9.09
C GLU A 33 5.98 17.58 8.93
N THR A 34 6.51 18.66 8.41
CA THR A 34 5.70 19.83 8.10
C THR A 34 4.71 19.38 7.04
N ILE A 35 3.41 19.42 7.36
CA ILE A 35 2.36 19.19 6.37
C ILE A 35 2.57 20.23 5.29
N VAL A 36 3.05 19.79 4.12
CA VAL A 36 3.18 20.65 2.97
C VAL A 36 1.78 20.83 2.40
N PRO A 37 1.26 22.06 2.35
CA PRO A 37 -0.05 22.29 1.74
C PRO A 37 -0.05 21.80 0.29
N PRO A 38 -1.17 21.26 -0.21
CA PRO A 38 -1.26 20.87 -1.61
C PRO A 38 -1.00 22.05 -2.54
N VAL A 39 -0.28 21.77 -3.62
CA VAL A 39 -0.04 22.77 -4.67
C VAL A 39 -1.17 22.68 -5.68
N TYR A 40 -1.91 23.77 -5.84
CA TYR A 40 -2.96 23.87 -6.84
C TYR A 40 -2.43 24.56 -8.10
N GLY A 41 -2.67 23.97 -9.26
CA GLY A 41 -2.31 24.53 -10.54
C GLY A 41 -3.49 24.53 -11.51
N PRO A 42 -3.61 25.54 -12.39
CA PRO A 42 -4.62 25.54 -13.45
C PRO A 42 -4.30 24.48 -14.49
N LEU A 43 -5.33 23.89 -15.04
CA LEU A 43 -5.23 22.97 -16.15
C LEU A 43 -5.46 23.69 -17.47
N GLY A 44 -4.90 23.15 -18.54
CA GLY A 44 -5.02 23.75 -19.89
C GLY A 44 -6.38 23.56 -20.58
N PHE A 45 -7.39 23.05 -19.87
CA PHE A 45 -8.75 22.91 -20.40
C PHE A 45 -9.74 23.81 -19.63
N GLN A 46 -10.92 24.00 -20.20
CA GLN A 46 -11.95 24.84 -19.61
C GLN A 46 -12.63 24.12 -18.41
N THR A 47 -13.09 24.91 -17.45
CA THR A 47 -13.92 24.40 -16.35
C THR A 47 -15.23 23.82 -16.88
N ASP A 48 -15.67 22.71 -16.31
CA ASP A 48 -16.97 22.11 -16.57
C ASP A 48 -17.67 21.83 -15.23
N PRO A 49 -18.52 22.77 -14.76
CA PRO A 49 -19.22 22.63 -13.46
C PRO A 49 -20.13 21.40 -13.39
N ASP A 50 -20.55 20.89 -14.53
CA ASP A 50 -21.46 19.74 -14.64
C ASP A 50 -20.71 18.43 -14.92
N ALA A 51 -19.36 18.43 -14.87
CA ALA A 51 -18.57 17.23 -15.15
C ALA A 51 -18.98 16.02 -14.29
N ASP A 52 -19.18 14.89 -14.96
CA ASP A 52 -19.43 13.58 -14.32
C ASP A 52 -18.64 12.50 -15.12
N PRO A 53 -17.60 11.93 -14.53
CA PRO A 53 -17.12 12.06 -13.14
C PRO A 53 -16.58 13.46 -12.80
N ILE A 54 -16.61 13.81 -11.51
CA ILE A 54 -16.15 15.12 -11.03
C ILE A 54 -14.64 15.33 -11.12
N GLY A 55 -13.87 14.25 -11.17
CA GLY A 55 -12.42 14.30 -11.20
C GLY A 55 -11.78 12.91 -11.17
N MET A 56 -10.46 12.89 -10.99
CA MET A 56 -9.65 11.68 -10.93
C MET A 56 -8.60 11.77 -9.83
N TYR A 57 -8.47 10.70 -9.06
CA TYR A 57 -7.35 10.53 -8.13
C TYR A 57 -6.13 9.94 -8.85
N VAL A 58 -4.95 10.41 -8.46
CA VAL A 58 -3.65 9.88 -8.92
C VAL A 58 -2.84 9.47 -7.71
N LEU A 59 -2.41 8.23 -7.66
CA LEU A 59 -1.50 7.75 -6.61
C LEU A 59 -0.06 7.97 -7.06
N ASN A 60 0.69 8.70 -6.26
CA ASN A 60 2.13 8.85 -6.39
C ASN A 60 2.81 7.77 -5.56
N GLU A 61 3.59 6.92 -6.21
CA GLU A 61 4.29 5.80 -5.56
C GLU A 61 5.22 6.29 -4.44
N GLY A 62 5.93 7.39 -4.67
CA GLY A 62 7.03 7.82 -3.83
C GLY A 62 8.30 6.99 -4.08
N ASN A 63 9.39 7.32 -3.38
CA ASN A 63 10.60 6.52 -3.41
C ASN A 63 10.59 5.52 -2.24
N MET A 64 10.92 4.27 -2.50
CA MET A 64 11.01 3.23 -1.49
C MET A 64 11.90 3.67 -0.31
N GLY A 65 11.40 3.49 0.91
CA GLY A 65 12.06 3.90 2.15
C GLY A 65 11.96 5.39 2.49
N SER A 66 11.26 6.20 1.66
CA SER A 66 11.12 7.65 1.88
C SER A 66 9.85 8.05 2.61
N ASN A 67 8.87 7.16 2.72
CA ASN A 67 7.54 7.44 3.28
C ASN A 67 6.85 8.64 2.59
N LYS A 68 6.88 8.66 1.24
CA LYS A 68 6.37 9.76 0.43
C LYS A 68 5.34 9.36 -0.62
N ALA A 69 4.67 8.23 -0.44
CA ALA A 69 3.47 7.97 -1.22
C ALA A 69 2.42 9.03 -0.87
N ASP A 70 1.73 9.54 -1.88
CA ASP A 70 0.68 10.54 -1.70
C ASP A 70 -0.38 10.41 -2.80
N ILE A 71 -1.48 11.14 -2.64
CA ILE A 71 -2.57 11.19 -3.59
C ILE A 71 -2.72 12.61 -4.10
N ASP A 72 -2.82 12.74 -5.42
CA ASP A 72 -3.20 13.98 -6.09
C ASP A 72 -4.67 13.89 -6.56
N PHE A 73 -5.28 15.03 -6.81
CA PHE A 73 -6.63 15.10 -7.35
C PHE A 73 -6.70 16.06 -8.54
N LEU A 74 -7.19 15.54 -9.65
CA LEU A 74 -7.52 16.29 -10.85
C LEU A 74 -9.01 16.61 -10.81
N ASP A 75 -9.36 17.86 -10.65
CA ASP A 75 -10.75 18.34 -10.61
C ASP A 75 -11.17 18.80 -12.01
N TYR A 76 -12.15 18.11 -12.58
CA TYR A 76 -12.68 18.43 -13.91
C TYR A 76 -13.62 19.64 -13.89
N ARG A 77 -14.31 19.89 -12.76
CA ARG A 77 -15.24 21.01 -12.61
C ARG A 77 -14.53 22.35 -12.48
N GLU A 78 -13.44 22.33 -11.72
CA GLU A 78 -12.63 23.54 -11.46
C GLU A 78 -11.44 23.68 -12.42
N ALA A 79 -11.22 22.68 -13.31
CA ALA A 79 -10.04 22.61 -14.17
C ALA A 79 -8.74 22.82 -13.38
N SER A 80 -8.60 22.17 -12.23
CA SER A 80 -7.48 22.33 -11.32
C SER A 80 -6.83 21.02 -10.95
N TYR A 81 -5.56 21.04 -10.60
CA TYR A 81 -4.79 19.90 -10.10
C TYR A 81 -4.22 20.21 -8.73
N ALA A 82 -4.54 19.36 -7.76
CA ALA A 82 -4.08 19.48 -6.39
C ALA A 82 -3.11 18.33 -6.09
N CYS A 83 -1.86 18.68 -5.76
CA CYS A 83 -0.83 17.70 -5.39
C CYS A 83 -0.83 17.46 -3.89
N GLY A 84 -0.64 16.22 -3.45
CA GLY A 84 -0.37 15.88 -2.06
C GLY A 84 -1.53 16.14 -1.11
N ILE A 85 -2.75 15.78 -1.51
CA ILE A 85 -3.95 16.11 -0.74
C ILE A 85 -4.15 15.26 0.52
N TYR A 86 -3.48 14.09 0.64
CA TYR A 86 -3.77 13.17 1.74
C TYR A 86 -3.52 13.79 3.12
N ALA A 87 -2.39 14.44 3.31
CA ALA A 87 -2.03 15.05 4.59
C ALA A 87 -2.96 16.21 4.97
N GLU A 88 -3.41 17.02 3.99
CA GLU A 88 -4.38 18.09 4.22
C GLU A 88 -5.73 17.54 4.70
N LYS A 89 -6.23 16.50 4.04
CA LYS A 89 -7.52 15.89 4.39
C LYS A 89 -7.46 15.09 5.69
N ASN A 90 -6.25 14.65 6.11
CA ASN A 90 -6.03 13.77 7.26
C ASN A 90 -4.92 14.29 8.20
N PRO A 91 -5.03 15.50 8.76
CA PRO A 91 -3.96 16.17 9.53
C PRO A 91 -3.58 15.45 10.82
N THR A 92 -4.41 14.51 11.30
CA THR A 92 -4.11 13.70 12.49
C THR A 92 -3.31 12.44 12.19
N VAL A 93 -3.10 12.10 10.90
CA VAL A 93 -2.32 10.93 10.49
C VAL A 93 -0.85 11.30 10.37
N VAL A 94 -0.10 11.13 11.45
CA VAL A 94 1.28 11.60 11.63
C VAL A 94 2.27 11.11 10.56
N LYS A 95 2.03 9.92 9.98
CA LYS A 95 2.95 9.31 8.99
C LYS A 95 2.54 9.54 7.53
N GLY A 96 1.56 10.41 7.27
CA GLY A 96 1.02 10.61 5.94
C GLY A 96 0.37 9.33 5.37
N LEU A 97 0.29 9.24 4.04
CA LEU A 97 -0.28 8.04 3.37
C LEU A 97 0.60 6.80 3.58
N GLY A 98 1.91 6.96 3.53
CA GLY A 98 2.86 5.87 3.77
C GLY A 98 3.99 5.80 2.76
N ASP A 99 4.60 4.61 2.65
CA ASP A 99 5.73 4.33 1.77
C ASP A 99 5.34 3.38 0.63
N THR A 100 5.70 3.72 -0.57
CA THR A 100 5.52 2.94 -1.80
C THR A 100 4.05 2.60 -2.09
N GLY A 101 3.32 3.56 -2.68
CA GLY A 101 1.96 3.36 -3.19
C GLY A 101 1.96 2.46 -4.42
N ASN A 102 1.11 1.44 -4.45
CA ASN A 102 1.13 0.43 -5.52
C ASN A 102 -0.15 0.39 -6.35
N ASP A 103 -1.31 0.50 -5.73
CA ASP A 103 -2.60 0.45 -6.42
C ASP A 103 -3.60 1.40 -5.78
N LEU A 104 -4.53 1.92 -6.59
CA LEU A 104 -5.55 2.86 -6.16
C LEU A 104 -6.87 2.52 -6.84
N GLN A 105 -7.89 2.19 -6.07
CA GLN A 105 -9.19 1.78 -6.58
C GLN A 105 -10.34 2.47 -5.85
N ILE A 106 -11.41 2.78 -6.56
CA ILE A 106 -12.68 3.23 -5.97
C ILE A 106 -13.68 2.09 -6.04
N TYR A 107 -14.28 1.78 -4.90
CA TYR A 107 -15.34 0.80 -4.81
C TYR A 107 -16.36 1.18 -3.73
N ASP A 108 -17.63 1.17 -4.09
CA ASP A 108 -18.76 1.45 -3.19
C ASP A 108 -18.57 2.73 -2.35
N GLY A 109 -18.26 3.85 -3.01
CA GLY A 109 -18.06 5.16 -2.39
C GLY A 109 -16.80 5.30 -1.53
N ARG A 110 -15.91 4.30 -1.55
CA ARG A 110 -14.64 4.27 -0.80
C ARG A 110 -13.46 4.24 -1.77
N LEU A 111 -12.40 4.94 -1.39
CA LEU A 111 -11.11 4.98 -2.08
C LEU A 111 -10.12 4.11 -1.30
N PHE A 112 -9.55 3.11 -1.97
CA PHE A 112 -8.60 2.17 -1.41
C PHE A 112 -7.23 2.41 -2.02
N ALA A 113 -6.24 2.73 -1.18
CA ALA A 113 -4.84 2.88 -1.60
C ALA A 113 -4.02 1.74 -1.01
N VAL A 114 -3.42 0.92 -1.87
CA VAL A 114 -2.53 -0.17 -1.48
C VAL A 114 -1.13 0.39 -1.31
N ILE A 115 -0.63 0.37 -0.08
CA ILE A 115 0.65 0.97 0.29
C ILE A 115 1.63 -0.14 0.69
N ASN A 116 2.39 -0.60 -0.29
CA ASN A 116 3.25 -1.77 -0.19
C ASN A 116 4.31 -1.65 0.90
N GLY A 117 5.12 -0.60 0.89
CA GLY A 117 6.20 -0.39 1.85
C GLY A 117 5.72 -0.10 3.28
N SER A 118 4.47 0.33 3.44
CA SER A 118 3.84 0.50 4.75
C SER A 118 2.96 -0.68 5.16
N HIS A 119 2.91 -1.74 4.36
CA HIS A 119 2.22 -3.00 4.68
C HIS A 119 0.74 -2.83 5.00
N LYS A 120 0.03 -1.98 4.26
CA LYS A 120 -1.38 -1.67 4.53
C LYS A 120 -2.16 -1.32 3.27
N VAL A 121 -3.46 -1.50 3.36
CA VAL A 121 -4.43 -0.83 2.48
C VAL A 121 -5.08 0.30 3.26
N GLU A 122 -4.89 1.53 2.82
CA GLU A 122 -5.55 2.70 3.39
C GLU A 122 -6.94 2.84 2.79
N VAL A 123 -7.97 3.00 3.64
CA VAL A 123 -9.37 3.13 3.22
C VAL A 123 -9.87 4.54 3.53
N MET A 124 -10.37 5.23 2.52
CA MET A 124 -10.83 6.60 2.59
C MET A 124 -12.24 6.72 2.00
N ASP A 125 -12.94 7.77 2.35
CA ASP A 125 -14.15 8.19 1.64
C ASP A 125 -13.77 8.73 0.26
N ALA A 126 -14.44 8.26 -0.79
CA ALA A 126 -14.07 8.58 -2.17
C ALA A 126 -14.38 10.03 -2.59
N TYR A 127 -15.24 10.74 -1.86
CA TYR A 127 -15.58 12.13 -2.17
C TYR A 127 -14.72 13.14 -1.45
N THR A 128 -14.21 12.78 -0.27
CA THR A 128 -13.50 13.71 0.62
C THR A 128 -12.04 13.38 0.83
N ALA A 129 -11.58 12.20 0.40
CA ALA A 129 -10.27 11.61 0.71
C ALA A 129 -9.99 11.50 2.23
N LYS A 130 -11.02 11.59 3.08
CA LYS A 130 -10.87 11.43 4.52
C LYS A 130 -10.73 9.96 4.87
N ARG A 131 -9.74 9.67 5.72
CA ARG A 131 -9.47 8.33 6.21
C ARG A 131 -10.65 7.76 6.98
N ILE A 132 -11.03 6.55 6.62
CA ILE A 132 -12.00 5.72 7.36
C ILE A 132 -11.25 4.75 8.27
N THR A 133 -10.34 3.96 7.70
CA THR A 133 -9.56 2.95 8.42
C THR A 133 -8.32 2.53 7.61
N GLN A 134 -7.57 1.57 8.13
CA GLN A 134 -6.56 0.81 7.36
C GLN A 134 -6.75 -0.68 7.59
N ILE A 135 -6.25 -1.48 6.65
CA ILE A 135 -6.20 -2.94 6.71
C ILE A 135 -4.74 -3.33 6.62
N ASP A 136 -4.19 -3.97 7.65
CA ASP A 136 -2.79 -4.34 7.68
C ASP A 136 -2.58 -5.66 6.92
N ILE A 137 -1.83 -5.60 5.82
CA ILE A 137 -1.45 -6.75 4.97
C ILE A 137 0.01 -6.57 4.57
N ALA A 138 0.87 -7.47 5.04
CA ALA A 138 2.30 -7.42 4.77
C ALA A 138 2.59 -7.54 3.26
N ASN A 139 3.40 -6.62 2.72
CA ASN A 139 3.82 -6.61 1.32
C ASN A 139 2.64 -6.69 0.32
N CYS A 140 1.52 -6.02 0.60
CA CYS A 140 0.34 -5.95 -0.27
C CYS A 140 0.68 -5.29 -1.62
N ARG A 141 0.02 -5.75 -2.70
CA ARG A 141 0.33 -5.30 -4.07
C ARG A 141 -0.86 -4.70 -4.79
N TYR A 142 -1.88 -5.45 -5.08
CA TYR A 142 -3.05 -5.02 -5.85
C TYR A 142 -4.32 -5.43 -5.16
N ILE A 143 -5.43 -4.75 -5.49
CA ILE A 143 -6.74 -4.99 -4.91
C ILE A 143 -7.81 -5.10 -5.99
N ALA A 144 -8.73 -6.05 -5.84
CA ALA A 144 -9.94 -6.15 -6.64
C ALA A 144 -11.15 -6.40 -5.74
N PHE A 145 -12.34 -6.14 -6.26
CA PHE A 145 -13.56 -6.18 -5.47
C PHE A 145 -14.64 -7.04 -6.12
N LYS A 146 -15.39 -7.74 -5.29
CA LYS A 146 -16.62 -8.39 -5.68
C LYS A 146 -17.58 -8.43 -4.49
N ASP A 147 -18.81 -7.99 -4.71
CA ASP A 147 -19.85 -7.92 -3.69
C ASP A 147 -19.35 -7.16 -2.44
N ASN A 148 -19.47 -7.72 -1.25
CA ASN A 148 -19.00 -7.08 -0.02
C ASN A 148 -17.56 -7.45 0.37
N TYR A 149 -16.73 -7.85 -0.59
CA TYR A 149 -15.36 -8.29 -0.33
C TYR A 149 -14.32 -7.61 -1.21
N ALA A 150 -13.17 -7.32 -0.61
CA ALA A 150 -11.94 -7.01 -1.31
C ALA A 150 -11.02 -8.24 -1.33
N TYR A 151 -10.27 -8.39 -2.41
CA TYR A 151 -9.25 -9.43 -2.59
C TYR A 151 -7.93 -8.74 -2.85
N VAL A 152 -6.95 -8.97 -1.99
CA VAL A 152 -5.67 -8.26 -2.00
C VAL A 152 -4.54 -9.24 -2.22
N THR A 153 -3.73 -9.02 -3.26
CA THR A 153 -2.50 -9.78 -3.47
C THR A 153 -1.40 -9.28 -2.55
N ALA A 154 -0.56 -10.18 -2.07
CA ALA A 154 0.61 -9.86 -1.26
C ALA A 154 1.75 -10.84 -1.54
N TYR A 155 2.99 -10.37 -1.44
CA TYR A 155 4.18 -11.18 -1.71
C TYR A 155 4.42 -12.27 -0.67
N VAL A 156 3.78 -12.19 0.48
CA VAL A 156 3.89 -13.16 1.57
C VAL A 156 2.52 -13.48 2.16
N GLY A 157 2.40 -14.61 2.84
CA GLY A 157 1.26 -14.93 3.68
C GLY A 157 1.30 -14.18 5.02
N SER A 158 0.23 -14.31 5.81
CA SER A 158 0.01 -13.60 7.08
C SER A 158 1.12 -13.81 8.11
N ASP A 159 1.74 -14.98 8.13
CA ASP A 159 2.74 -15.39 9.13
C ASP A 159 4.17 -15.42 8.57
N ALA A 160 4.44 -14.77 7.45
CA ALA A 160 5.70 -14.90 6.75
C ALA A 160 6.42 -13.58 6.55
N GLU A 161 7.72 -13.58 6.81
CA GLU A 161 8.61 -12.50 6.35
C GLU A 161 8.88 -12.65 4.85
N PHE A 162 9.11 -11.53 4.17
CA PHE A 162 9.44 -11.55 2.75
C PHE A 162 10.72 -12.34 2.46
N SER A 163 10.63 -13.21 1.48
CA SER A 163 11.76 -13.88 0.85
C SER A 163 11.41 -14.14 -0.63
N ALA A 164 12.38 -13.99 -1.52
CA ALA A 164 12.17 -14.26 -2.96
C ALA A 164 11.67 -15.68 -3.23
N ASP A 165 12.07 -16.65 -2.42
CA ASP A 165 11.68 -18.05 -2.55
C ASP A 165 10.40 -18.43 -1.81
N ARG A 166 9.67 -17.47 -1.29
CA ARG A 166 8.34 -17.67 -0.71
C ARG A 166 7.24 -17.36 -1.71
N LYS A 167 6.21 -18.17 -1.69
CA LYS A 167 4.98 -17.91 -2.44
C LYS A 167 4.19 -16.82 -1.73
N GLY A 168 3.48 -16.02 -2.51
CA GLY A 168 2.56 -15.03 -2.00
C GLY A 168 1.16 -15.56 -1.76
N SER A 169 0.28 -14.67 -1.36
CA SER A 169 -1.11 -14.98 -1.03
C SER A 169 -2.09 -13.96 -1.58
N VAL A 170 -3.36 -14.38 -1.65
CA VAL A 170 -4.51 -13.48 -1.82
C VAL A 170 -5.30 -13.49 -0.52
N PHE A 171 -5.54 -12.31 0.02
CA PHE A 171 -6.35 -12.10 1.22
C PHE A 171 -7.77 -11.70 0.85
N LYS A 172 -8.77 -12.36 1.45
CA LYS A 172 -10.18 -11.97 1.39
C LYS A 172 -10.51 -11.09 2.58
N VAL A 173 -10.95 -9.88 2.32
CA VAL A 173 -11.29 -8.87 3.34
C VAL A 173 -12.76 -8.53 3.25
N ASN A 174 -13.47 -8.60 4.37
CA ASN A 174 -14.85 -8.17 4.48
C ASN A 174 -14.93 -6.63 4.57
N LEU A 175 -15.72 -5.99 3.72
CA LEU A 175 -15.78 -4.53 3.60
C LEU A 175 -16.66 -3.83 4.66
N ASP A 176 -17.49 -4.56 5.41
CA ASP A 176 -18.23 -4.00 6.54
C ASP A 176 -17.38 -3.92 7.80
N THR A 177 -16.52 -4.93 7.99
CA THR A 177 -15.72 -5.08 9.22
C THR A 177 -14.26 -4.71 9.03
N TYR A 178 -13.79 -4.63 7.78
CA TYR A 178 -12.40 -4.48 7.36
C TYR A 178 -11.46 -5.56 7.92
N LYS A 179 -12.01 -6.75 8.21
CA LYS A 179 -11.24 -7.89 8.72
C LYS A 179 -10.90 -8.87 7.60
N ILE A 180 -9.73 -9.46 7.69
CA ILE A 180 -9.33 -10.59 6.85
C ILE A 180 -10.14 -11.81 7.29
N GLU A 181 -10.86 -12.42 6.36
CA GLU A 181 -11.70 -13.61 6.59
C GLU A 181 -11.19 -14.85 5.84
N GLY A 182 -10.18 -14.69 4.98
CA GLY A 182 -9.60 -15.80 4.23
C GLY A 182 -8.25 -15.45 3.64
N GLU A 183 -7.46 -16.49 3.39
CA GLU A 183 -6.17 -16.42 2.73
C GLU A 183 -6.01 -17.63 1.81
N THR A 184 -5.48 -17.40 0.60
CA THR A 184 -5.15 -18.44 -0.37
C THR A 184 -3.74 -18.23 -0.87
N GLN A 185 -2.87 -19.22 -0.65
CA GLN A 185 -1.52 -19.20 -1.22
C GLN A 185 -1.59 -19.37 -2.74
N VAL A 186 -0.78 -18.58 -3.49
CA VAL A 186 -0.71 -18.56 -4.96
C VAL A 186 0.71 -18.86 -5.48
N GLY A 187 1.15 -18.18 -6.52
CA GLY A 187 2.52 -18.27 -7.03
C GLY A 187 3.51 -17.35 -6.34
N TYR A 188 4.67 -17.16 -6.97
CA TYR A 188 5.71 -16.29 -6.44
C TYR A 188 5.47 -14.85 -6.84
N GLN A 189 5.62 -13.93 -5.89
CA GLN A 189 5.42 -12.49 -6.04
C GLN A 189 4.19 -12.17 -6.91
N PRO A 190 2.97 -12.46 -6.39
CA PRO A 190 1.74 -12.14 -7.10
C PRO A 190 1.60 -10.62 -7.26
N GLU A 191 1.28 -10.21 -8.47
CA GLU A 191 1.05 -8.82 -8.85
C GLU A 191 -0.45 -8.57 -9.04
N GLU A 192 -0.84 -8.05 -10.21
CA GLU A 192 -2.21 -7.60 -10.43
C GLU A 192 -3.22 -8.76 -10.41
N ILE A 193 -4.45 -8.41 -10.08
CA ILE A 193 -5.56 -9.31 -9.81
C ILE A 193 -6.79 -8.90 -10.62
N ALA A 194 -7.49 -9.87 -11.23
CA ALA A 194 -8.74 -9.66 -11.94
C ALA A 194 -9.79 -10.65 -11.49
N ILE A 195 -11.07 -10.29 -11.61
CA ILE A 195 -12.20 -11.16 -11.24
C ILE A 195 -13.11 -11.33 -12.46
N ILE A 196 -13.41 -12.59 -12.80
CA ILE A 196 -14.42 -12.94 -13.82
C ILE A 196 -15.36 -13.98 -13.22
N GLY A 197 -16.65 -13.68 -13.20
CA GLY A 197 -17.64 -14.58 -12.61
C GLY A 197 -17.34 -14.88 -11.14
N ASN A 198 -17.12 -16.13 -10.81
CA ASN A 198 -16.80 -16.58 -9.45
C ASN A 198 -15.31 -16.93 -9.25
N ASN A 199 -14.45 -16.46 -10.14
CA ASN A 199 -13.03 -16.75 -10.07
C ASN A 199 -12.19 -15.48 -9.97
N VAL A 200 -11.15 -15.55 -9.13
CA VAL A 200 -10.05 -14.60 -9.09
C VAL A 200 -8.89 -15.12 -9.90
N TYR A 201 -8.31 -14.26 -10.71
CA TYR A 201 -7.13 -14.53 -11.53
C TYR A 201 -5.98 -13.64 -11.07
N VAL A 202 -4.83 -14.23 -10.76
CA VAL A 202 -3.68 -13.54 -10.19
C VAL A 202 -2.45 -13.76 -11.05
N ALA A 203 -1.84 -12.70 -11.52
CA ALA A 203 -0.58 -12.73 -12.24
C ALA A 203 0.58 -12.99 -11.26
N ASN A 204 1.31 -14.09 -11.43
CA ASN A 204 2.48 -14.41 -10.62
C ASN A 204 3.75 -14.01 -11.40
N SER A 205 4.50 -13.04 -10.88
CA SER A 205 5.70 -12.53 -11.54
C SER A 205 6.94 -13.34 -11.21
N GLY A 206 7.11 -13.71 -9.96
CA GLY A 206 8.40 -14.18 -9.46
C GLY A 206 9.51 -13.14 -9.64
N GLY A 207 9.18 -11.82 -9.68
CA GLY A 207 10.07 -10.76 -10.10
C GLY A 207 11.36 -10.64 -9.29
N HIS A 208 11.36 -11.09 -8.04
CA HIS A 208 12.56 -11.14 -7.18
C HIS A 208 13.36 -12.46 -7.30
N ARG A 209 12.97 -13.36 -8.19
CA ARG A 209 13.59 -14.69 -8.36
C ARG A 209 14.46 -14.83 -9.62
N ALA A 210 14.94 -13.74 -10.18
CA ALA A 210 15.78 -13.79 -11.39
C ALA A 210 16.93 -14.80 -11.24
N PRO A 211 17.18 -15.68 -12.24
CA PRO A 211 16.48 -15.82 -13.52
C PRO A 211 15.25 -16.76 -13.47
N ASN A 212 14.86 -17.28 -12.29
CA ASN A 212 13.80 -18.29 -12.11
C ASN A 212 12.44 -17.63 -11.84
N TYR A 213 11.99 -16.78 -12.73
CA TYR A 213 10.69 -16.10 -12.65
C TYR A 213 9.53 -17.09 -12.58
N ASP A 214 8.38 -16.65 -12.03
CA ASP A 214 7.11 -17.38 -12.20
C ASP A 214 6.55 -17.08 -13.62
N SER A 215 5.71 -17.98 -14.11
CA SER A 215 5.11 -17.89 -15.45
C SER A 215 3.61 -18.12 -15.45
N THR A 216 2.99 -18.11 -14.28
CA THR A 216 1.62 -18.63 -14.13
C THR A 216 0.62 -17.54 -13.73
N VAL A 217 -0.64 -17.77 -14.14
CA VAL A 217 -1.81 -17.12 -13.55
C VAL A 217 -2.48 -18.13 -12.61
N SER A 218 -2.56 -17.81 -11.33
CA SER A 218 -3.32 -18.60 -10.35
C SER A 218 -4.81 -18.30 -10.49
N VAL A 219 -5.64 -19.36 -10.45
CA VAL A 219 -7.10 -19.24 -10.49
C VAL A 219 -7.68 -19.72 -9.16
N ILE A 220 -8.38 -18.82 -8.46
CA ILE A 220 -8.98 -19.07 -7.15
C ILE A 220 -10.51 -19.05 -7.30
N ASP A 221 -11.17 -20.10 -6.83
CA ASP A 221 -12.62 -20.14 -6.68
C ASP A 221 -13.05 -19.35 -5.44
N LEU A 222 -13.96 -18.40 -5.61
CA LEU A 222 -14.35 -17.46 -4.55
C LEU A 222 -15.22 -18.08 -3.45
N ASP A 223 -15.96 -19.13 -3.75
CA ASP A 223 -16.81 -19.80 -2.75
C ASP A 223 -15.97 -20.61 -1.77
N SER A 224 -14.99 -21.31 -2.29
CA SER A 224 -14.10 -22.15 -1.47
C SER A 224 -12.86 -21.44 -0.97
N MET A 225 -12.50 -20.30 -1.55
CA MET A 225 -11.23 -19.61 -1.34
C MET A 225 -10.03 -20.55 -1.54
N LYS A 226 -10.05 -21.35 -2.60
CA LYS A 226 -8.97 -22.29 -2.95
C LYS A 226 -8.45 -22.05 -4.35
N GLU A 227 -7.14 -22.13 -4.52
CA GLU A 227 -6.53 -22.21 -5.85
C GLU A 227 -6.98 -23.54 -6.49
N VAL A 228 -7.69 -23.44 -7.62
CA VAL A 228 -8.25 -24.60 -8.32
C VAL A 228 -7.37 -25.11 -9.45
N TYR A 229 -6.67 -24.20 -10.14
CA TYR A 229 -5.63 -24.53 -11.13
C TYR A 229 -4.77 -23.32 -11.42
N LYS A 230 -3.73 -23.51 -12.23
CA LYS A 230 -2.87 -22.46 -12.79
C LYS A 230 -2.89 -22.52 -14.30
N ILE A 231 -2.74 -21.37 -14.92
CA ILE A 231 -2.59 -21.20 -16.37
C ILE A 231 -1.14 -20.81 -16.64
N ASP A 232 -0.42 -21.60 -17.42
CA ASP A 232 0.91 -21.21 -17.91
C ASP A 232 0.76 -20.16 -19.01
N VAL A 233 1.46 -19.05 -18.89
CA VAL A 233 1.37 -17.91 -19.81
C VAL A 233 2.74 -17.53 -20.33
N ALA A 234 3.49 -16.70 -19.58
CA ALA A 234 4.82 -16.20 -19.90
C ALA A 234 5.56 -15.85 -18.61
N ILE A 235 6.86 -15.71 -18.67
CA ILE A 235 7.67 -15.38 -17.49
C ILE A 235 7.44 -13.93 -17.01
N ASN A 236 7.53 -13.72 -15.69
CA ASN A 236 7.50 -12.40 -15.08
C ASN A 236 6.24 -11.59 -15.39
N LEU A 237 5.07 -12.19 -15.18
CA LEU A 237 3.78 -11.52 -15.39
C LEU A 237 3.63 -10.31 -14.48
N CYS A 238 3.12 -9.20 -15.00
CA CYS A 238 2.96 -7.96 -14.24
C CYS A 238 1.49 -7.57 -14.10
N HIS A 239 0.80 -7.33 -15.21
CA HIS A 239 -0.58 -6.86 -15.20
C HIS A 239 -1.54 -7.89 -15.74
N ILE A 240 -2.77 -7.89 -15.18
CA ILE A 240 -3.88 -8.71 -15.64
C ILE A 240 -5.17 -7.92 -15.58
N LYS A 241 -5.89 -7.85 -16.68
CA LYS A 241 -7.19 -7.16 -16.77
C LYS A 241 -8.23 -8.06 -17.42
N ALA A 242 -9.43 -7.99 -16.91
CA ALA A 242 -10.59 -8.60 -17.55
C ALA A 242 -11.32 -7.58 -18.42
N ASP A 243 -11.70 -7.97 -19.64
CA ASP A 243 -12.58 -7.15 -20.45
C ASP A 243 -14.07 -7.48 -20.20
N SER A 244 -14.96 -6.68 -20.77
CA SER A 244 -16.41 -6.85 -20.63
C SER A 244 -16.96 -8.13 -21.26
N LYS A 245 -16.15 -8.85 -22.05
CA LYS A 245 -16.53 -10.13 -22.68
C LYS A 245 -16.01 -11.35 -21.90
N GLY A 246 -15.30 -11.11 -20.78
CA GLY A 246 -14.71 -12.16 -19.96
C GLY A 246 -13.37 -12.68 -20.48
N ASN A 247 -12.67 -11.94 -21.35
CA ASN A 247 -11.30 -12.27 -21.72
C ASN A 247 -10.33 -11.70 -20.70
N LEU A 248 -9.22 -12.39 -20.47
CA LEU A 248 -8.09 -11.93 -19.68
C LEU A 248 -6.97 -11.42 -20.58
N TRP A 249 -6.50 -10.22 -20.30
CA TRP A 249 -5.35 -9.61 -20.95
C TRP A 249 -4.22 -9.61 -19.92
N VAL A 250 -3.08 -10.20 -20.27
CA VAL A 250 -1.93 -10.39 -19.36
C VAL A 250 -0.69 -9.80 -20.03
N SER A 251 0.10 -9.03 -19.27
CA SER A 251 1.41 -8.55 -19.72
C SER A 251 2.55 -9.28 -19.01
N SER A 252 3.68 -9.40 -19.71
CA SER A 252 4.92 -9.97 -19.21
C SER A 252 6.12 -9.11 -19.60
#